data_8dfe04f89fda88ca3beacdccc406f288
#
_entry.id   8dfe04f89fda88ca3beacdccc406f288
#
_cell.length_a   1.000
_cell.length_b   1.000
_cell.length_c   1.000
_cell.angle_alpha   90.00
_cell.angle_beta   90.00
_cell.angle_gamma   90.00
#
_symmetry.space_group_name_H-M   'P 1'
#
loop_
_entity.id
_entity.type
_entity.pdbx_description
1 polymer ?
#
loop_
_entity_poly.entity_id
_entity_poly.type
_entity_poly.pdbx_seq_one_letter_code
_entity_poly.pdbx_strand_id
1 'polypeptide(L)'
;MDNPVTFSDITLLNTLATCANMTTDEVFKDFKIMANKKILENHKYEIYYSESEKSWRTYLPDETKPNKRRPVKRKSKENLEKEIIRFYIEKQKAENRQNITLEELYAEWLLYKRDYTSVKAKTIQEYVSEWNRFFKDTELVKMKIGEIKPITLIRFFREATKDRQFTHKRVSNARSVLNGIMSYAIEEEIISHNPVSDVNFKQFTYKPVEVQSDNVFSRDDTHKLLNYLRCIIEPYSLAIQLSFYLFIRVGETKAIRWEDIDYNNRLVYLHRQATCERTLNDDLTFSSRKVKVVNQMKGNTSHGFRKQFLTDEALKILHKAKELNPNGIYVFEPNGEIMTTDS
;
A
#
# COMPACT_ATOMS: atom_id res chain seq x y z
N MET A 1 -5.67 18.29 -8.70
CA MET A 1 -5.71 17.83 -7.30
C MET A 1 -4.62 18.58 -6.57
N ASP A 2 -4.96 19.19 -5.43
CA ASP A 2 -3.95 19.91 -4.65
C ASP A 2 -2.96 18.88 -4.08
N ASN A 3 -1.67 19.22 -4.04
CA ASN A 3 -0.69 18.37 -3.34
C ASN A 3 -1.23 18.07 -1.95
N PRO A 4 -1.25 16.83 -1.50
CA PRO A 4 -1.70 16.52 -0.16
C PRO A 4 -0.81 17.30 0.81
N VAL A 5 -1.45 18.15 1.61
CA VAL A 5 -0.78 18.88 2.68
C VAL A 5 -0.22 17.83 3.63
N THR A 6 1.09 17.80 3.82
CA THR A 6 1.72 16.80 4.68
C THR A 6 1.40 17.08 6.17
N PHE A 7 1.54 16.09 7.03
CA PHE A 7 1.36 16.27 8.47
C PHE A 7 2.28 17.36 9.04
N SER A 8 3.50 17.47 8.51
CA SER A 8 4.44 18.54 8.87
C SER A 8 3.94 19.92 8.43
N ASP A 9 3.29 20.01 7.26
CA ASP A 9 2.74 21.26 6.75
C ASP A 9 1.54 21.71 7.58
N ILE A 10 0.67 20.79 7.99
CA ILE A 10 -0.46 21.05 8.87
C ILE A 10 0.03 21.51 10.26
N THR A 11 1.05 20.86 10.80
CA THR A 11 1.64 21.24 12.09
C THR A 11 2.27 22.62 12.01
N LEU A 12 3.00 22.93 10.94
CA LEU A 12 3.58 24.24 10.70
C LEU A 12 2.51 25.33 10.55
N LEU A 13 1.46 25.05 9.76
CA LEU A 13 0.34 25.98 9.59
C LEU A 13 -0.40 26.24 10.90
N ASN A 14 -0.64 25.23 11.71
CA ASN A 14 -1.27 25.38 13.02
C ASN A 14 -0.40 26.20 13.99
N THR A 15 0.92 25.98 13.96
CA THR A 15 1.87 26.75 14.76
C THR A 15 1.89 28.22 14.32
N LEU A 16 1.93 28.50 13.02
CA LEU A 16 1.90 29.84 12.46
C LEU A 16 0.56 30.54 12.78
N ALA A 17 -0.56 29.85 12.65
CA ALA A 17 -1.88 30.35 12.99
C ALA A 17 -1.96 30.75 14.48
N THR A 18 -1.46 29.90 15.38
CA THR A 18 -1.40 30.16 16.82
C THR A 18 -0.51 31.37 17.12
N CYS A 19 0.68 31.46 16.53
CA CYS A 19 1.62 32.57 16.72
C CYS A 19 1.06 33.90 16.19
N ALA A 20 0.27 33.86 15.10
CA ALA A 20 -0.34 35.04 14.49
C ALA A 20 -1.71 35.41 15.08
N ASN A 21 -2.24 34.60 15.99
CA ASN A 21 -3.59 34.72 16.53
C ASN A 21 -4.69 34.71 15.44
N MET A 22 -4.50 33.85 14.42
CA MET A 22 -5.34 33.67 13.24
C MET A 22 -5.86 32.25 13.18
N THR A 23 -6.92 32.02 12.42
CA THR A 23 -7.36 30.67 12.07
C THR A 23 -6.45 30.09 10.98
N THR A 24 -6.37 28.76 10.88
CA THR A 24 -5.59 28.06 9.83
C THR A 24 -6.04 28.47 8.43
N ASP A 25 -7.35 28.68 8.23
CA ASP A 25 -7.92 29.12 6.95
C ASP A 25 -7.50 30.53 6.57
N GLU A 26 -7.40 31.44 7.53
CA GLU A 26 -6.91 32.81 7.31
C GLU A 26 -5.44 32.81 6.93
N VAL A 27 -4.60 32.05 7.64
CA VAL A 27 -3.19 31.90 7.30
C VAL A 27 -3.02 31.33 5.89
N PHE A 28 -3.80 30.31 5.54
CA PHE A 28 -3.79 29.71 4.20
C PHE A 28 -4.19 30.70 3.10
N LYS A 29 -5.21 31.52 3.38
CA LYS A 29 -5.67 32.56 2.46
C LYS A 29 -4.61 33.65 2.24
N ASP A 30 -3.95 34.07 3.30
CA ASP A 30 -2.88 35.11 3.22
C ASP A 30 -1.65 34.57 2.48
N PHE A 31 -1.24 33.33 2.75
CA PHE A 31 -0.19 32.67 1.97
C PHE A 31 -0.50 32.60 0.48
N LYS A 32 -1.75 32.27 0.13
CA LYS A 32 -2.20 32.20 -1.26
C LYS A 32 -2.17 33.58 -1.93
N ILE A 33 -2.58 34.62 -1.21
CA ILE A 33 -2.52 36.01 -1.71
C ILE A 33 -1.07 36.44 -1.94
N MET A 34 -0.17 36.17 -0.97
CA MET A 34 1.25 36.50 -1.09
C MET A 34 1.93 35.73 -2.23
N ALA A 35 1.64 34.43 -2.37
CA ALA A 35 2.16 33.61 -3.45
C ALA A 35 1.69 34.12 -4.82
N ASN A 36 0.41 34.43 -4.96
CA ASN A 36 -0.17 34.98 -6.18
C ASN A 36 0.47 36.34 -6.55
N LYS A 37 0.69 37.20 -5.55
CA LYS A 37 1.36 38.50 -5.76
C LYS A 37 2.79 38.30 -6.25
N LYS A 38 3.53 37.38 -5.64
CA LYS A 38 4.90 37.06 -6.04
C LYS A 38 4.99 36.48 -7.46
N ILE A 39 4.00 35.66 -7.87
CA ILE A 39 3.89 35.15 -9.25
C ILE A 39 3.75 36.32 -10.23
N LEU A 40 2.88 37.29 -9.94
CA LEU A 40 2.64 38.45 -10.81
C LEU A 40 3.87 39.39 -10.85
N GLU A 41 4.56 39.59 -9.73
CA GLU A 41 5.79 40.39 -9.66
C GLU A 41 6.93 39.76 -10.50
N ASN A 42 7.00 38.41 -10.51
CA ASN A 42 8.01 37.68 -11.28
C ASN A 42 7.58 37.41 -12.73
N HIS A 43 6.42 37.89 -13.16
CA HIS A 43 5.97 37.73 -14.54
C HIS A 43 6.89 38.45 -15.52
N LYS A 44 7.44 37.72 -16.48
CA LYS A 44 8.52 38.17 -17.38
C LYS A 44 8.09 39.30 -18.32
N TYR A 45 6.80 39.43 -18.64
CA TYR A 45 6.29 40.32 -19.65
C TYR A 45 5.40 41.40 -19.04
N GLU A 46 5.42 42.59 -19.64
CA GLU A 46 4.58 43.73 -19.21
C GLU A 46 3.09 43.40 -19.35
N ILE A 47 2.32 43.87 -18.39
CA ILE A 47 0.85 43.84 -18.41
C ILE A 47 0.37 45.23 -18.75
N TYR A 48 -0.26 45.42 -19.93
CA TYR A 48 -0.68 46.72 -20.41
C TYR A 48 -2.11 46.68 -20.96
N TYR A 49 -2.76 47.84 -20.98
CA TYR A 49 -4.08 48.04 -21.61
C TYR A 49 -3.91 48.50 -23.04
N SER A 50 -4.60 47.84 -23.98
CA SER A 50 -4.64 48.23 -25.39
C SER A 50 -5.93 48.98 -25.67
N GLU A 51 -5.82 50.29 -25.93
CA GLU A 51 -6.96 51.14 -26.28
C GLU A 51 -7.64 50.70 -27.58
N SER A 52 -6.88 50.28 -28.58
CA SER A 52 -7.41 49.83 -29.87
C SER A 52 -8.26 48.58 -29.77
N GLU A 53 -7.91 47.66 -28.87
CA GLU A 53 -8.64 46.40 -28.68
C GLU A 53 -9.53 46.41 -27.41
N LYS A 54 -9.53 47.49 -26.66
CA LYS A 54 -10.28 47.65 -25.40
C LYS A 54 -10.07 46.44 -24.45
N SER A 55 -8.81 45.99 -24.29
CA SER A 55 -8.47 44.80 -23.53
C SER A 55 -7.10 44.89 -22.87
N TRP A 56 -6.98 44.23 -21.72
CA TRP A 56 -5.72 43.99 -21.04
C TRP A 56 -4.93 42.86 -21.73
N ARG A 57 -3.63 43.05 -21.91
CA ARG A 57 -2.77 42.18 -22.69
C ARG A 57 -1.42 41.89 -21.97
N THR A 58 -0.91 40.73 -22.25
CA THR A 58 0.45 40.31 -21.92
C THR A 58 0.87 39.17 -22.85
N TYR A 59 2.08 38.62 -22.61
CA TYR A 59 2.54 37.39 -23.22
C TYR A 59 2.78 36.33 -22.15
N LEU A 60 2.56 35.07 -22.47
CA LEU A 60 2.99 33.92 -21.64
C LEU A 60 4.12 33.20 -22.36
N PRO A 61 5.10 32.61 -21.60
CA PRO A 61 6.13 31.75 -22.16
C PRO A 61 5.52 30.59 -22.95
N ASP A 62 6.06 30.29 -24.14
CA ASP A 62 5.62 29.19 -24.99
C ASP A 62 6.81 28.74 -25.89
N GLU A 63 7.46 27.65 -25.47
CA GLU A 63 8.65 27.12 -26.17
C GLU A 63 8.31 26.57 -27.57
N THR A 64 7.03 26.32 -27.87
CA THR A 64 6.60 25.84 -29.20
C THR A 64 6.58 26.94 -30.26
N LYS A 65 6.63 28.20 -29.86
CA LYS A 65 6.58 29.36 -30.77
C LYS A 65 7.98 29.87 -31.09
N PRO A 66 8.21 30.38 -32.31
CA PRO A 66 9.50 30.94 -32.72
C PRO A 66 10.04 31.99 -31.75
N ASN A 67 9.15 32.84 -31.24
CA ASN A 67 9.49 33.91 -30.29
C ASN A 67 9.39 33.49 -28.83
N LYS A 68 9.27 32.16 -28.56
CA LYS A 68 9.14 31.57 -27.22
C LYS A 68 8.08 32.23 -26.35
N ARG A 69 7.02 32.81 -26.95
CA ARG A 69 5.92 33.42 -26.25
C ARG A 69 4.62 33.40 -27.05
N ARG A 70 3.47 33.39 -26.36
CA ARG A 70 2.14 33.51 -26.94
C ARG A 70 1.40 34.71 -26.34
N PRO A 71 0.62 35.49 -27.14
CA PRO A 71 -0.18 36.60 -26.65
C PRO A 71 -1.40 36.08 -25.87
N VAL A 72 -1.74 36.78 -24.81
CA VAL A 72 -2.97 36.55 -24.02
C VAL A 72 -3.67 37.88 -23.81
N LYS A 73 -5.00 37.90 -23.97
CA LYS A 73 -5.84 39.09 -23.76
C LYS A 73 -7.10 38.76 -22.95
N ARG A 74 -7.51 39.69 -22.08
CA ARG A 74 -8.73 39.60 -21.27
C ARG A 74 -9.37 40.97 -21.15
N LYS A 75 -10.71 41.00 -20.97
CA LYS A 75 -11.47 42.26 -20.85
C LYS A 75 -11.15 43.03 -19.55
N SER A 76 -10.81 42.35 -18.48
CA SER A 76 -10.41 42.93 -17.20
C SER A 76 -8.99 42.56 -16.81
N LYS A 77 -8.31 43.45 -16.09
CA LYS A 77 -6.97 43.19 -15.53
C LYS A 77 -6.97 41.99 -14.61
N GLU A 78 -7.96 41.91 -13.73
CA GLU A 78 -8.12 40.82 -12.78
C GLU A 78 -8.21 39.45 -13.47
N ASN A 79 -8.97 39.35 -14.56
CA ASN A 79 -9.08 38.09 -15.31
C ASN A 79 -7.77 37.71 -16.02
N LEU A 80 -6.98 38.70 -16.44
CA LEU A 80 -5.68 38.48 -17.02
C LEU A 80 -4.70 38.00 -15.95
N GLU A 81 -4.71 38.62 -14.78
CA GLU A 81 -3.86 38.20 -13.64
C GLU A 81 -4.19 36.78 -13.18
N LYS A 82 -5.47 36.42 -13.08
CA LYS A 82 -5.90 35.02 -12.80
C LYS A 82 -5.36 34.03 -13.81
N GLU A 83 -5.34 34.38 -15.10
CA GLU A 83 -4.79 33.50 -16.14
C GLU A 83 -3.28 33.35 -16.03
N ILE A 84 -2.56 34.43 -15.76
CA ILE A 84 -1.11 34.39 -15.53
C ILE A 84 -0.79 33.50 -14.36
N ILE A 85 -1.48 33.67 -13.23
CA ILE A 85 -1.30 32.88 -12.02
C ILE A 85 -1.57 31.41 -12.33
N ARG A 86 -2.69 31.10 -12.99
CA ARG A 86 -3.04 29.73 -13.38
C ARG A 86 -1.95 29.08 -14.24
N PHE A 87 -1.47 29.79 -15.25
CA PHE A 87 -0.41 29.30 -16.13
C PHE A 87 0.87 28.93 -15.38
N TYR A 88 1.35 29.81 -14.48
CA TYR A 88 2.57 29.51 -13.73
C TYR A 88 2.39 28.41 -12.70
N ILE A 89 1.21 28.30 -12.09
CA ILE A 89 0.90 27.18 -11.18
C ILE A 89 0.86 25.86 -11.96
N GLU A 90 0.20 25.82 -13.12
CA GLU A 90 0.14 24.62 -13.96
C GLU A 90 1.55 24.22 -14.47
N LYS A 91 2.34 25.21 -14.89
CA LYS A 91 3.73 24.98 -15.30
C LYS A 91 4.58 24.42 -14.16
N GLN A 92 4.49 25.01 -12.97
CA GLN A 92 5.23 24.53 -11.80
C GLN A 92 4.78 23.12 -11.38
N LYS A 93 3.47 22.84 -11.43
CA LYS A 93 2.96 21.49 -11.19
C LYS A 93 3.53 20.48 -12.19
N ALA A 94 3.59 20.83 -13.47
CA ALA A 94 4.17 19.96 -14.50
C ALA A 94 5.67 19.73 -14.29
N GLU A 95 6.42 20.79 -13.95
CA GLU A 95 7.86 20.70 -13.64
C GLU A 95 8.12 19.85 -12.39
N ASN A 96 7.33 20.03 -11.32
CA ASN A 96 7.41 19.23 -10.11
C ASN A 96 7.09 17.76 -10.43
N ARG A 97 6.07 17.51 -11.26
CA ARG A 97 5.69 16.15 -11.65
C ARG A 97 6.81 15.44 -12.41
N GLN A 98 7.52 16.13 -13.30
CA GLN A 98 8.69 15.58 -14.01
C GLN A 98 9.91 15.37 -13.11
N ASN A 99 10.02 16.12 -12.01
CA ASN A 99 11.14 16.05 -11.07
C ASN A 99 10.85 15.16 -9.85
N ILE A 100 9.68 14.51 -9.79
CA ILE A 100 9.29 13.66 -8.67
C ILE A 100 10.31 12.53 -8.45
N THR A 101 10.68 12.30 -7.20
CA THR A 101 11.59 11.21 -6.80
C THR A 101 10.86 9.87 -6.70
N LEU A 102 11.63 8.79 -6.66
CA LEU A 102 11.07 7.45 -6.48
C LEU A 102 10.35 7.32 -5.12
N GLU A 103 10.86 7.96 -4.06
CA GLU A 103 10.25 7.94 -2.73
C GLU A 103 8.91 8.68 -2.70
N GLU A 104 8.85 9.86 -3.29
CA GLU A 104 7.62 10.64 -3.39
C GLU A 104 6.57 9.91 -4.21
N LEU A 105 6.94 9.35 -5.37
CA LEU A 105 6.00 8.60 -6.20
C LEU A 105 5.56 7.29 -5.56
N TYR A 106 6.43 6.63 -4.77
CA TYR A 106 6.04 5.45 -4.00
C TYR A 106 4.94 5.78 -2.99
N ALA A 107 5.03 6.91 -2.29
CA ALA A 107 4.03 7.36 -1.35
C ALA A 107 2.67 7.57 -2.04
N GLU A 108 2.66 8.28 -3.17
CA GLU A 108 1.45 8.48 -3.99
C GLU A 108 0.87 7.15 -4.49
N TRP A 109 1.73 6.26 -5.00
CA TRP A 109 1.32 4.95 -5.50
C TRP A 109 0.69 4.07 -4.42
N LEU A 110 1.18 4.11 -3.17
CA LEU A 110 0.57 3.38 -2.06
C LEU A 110 -0.84 3.87 -1.75
N LEU A 111 -1.05 5.19 -1.70
CA LEU A 111 -2.36 5.79 -1.48
C LEU A 111 -3.30 5.47 -2.65
N TYR A 112 -2.81 5.56 -3.89
CA TYR A 112 -3.55 5.14 -5.08
C TYR A 112 -3.99 3.66 -5.00
N LYS A 113 -3.08 2.76 -4.57
CA LYS A 113 -3.42 1.34 -4.40
C LYS A 113 -4.47 1.12 -3.33
N ARG A 114 -4.45 1.90 -2.25
CA ARG A 114 -5.45 1.84 -1.18
C ARG A 114 -6.83 2.32 -1.65
N ASP A 115 -6.88 3.47 -2.34
CA ASP A 115 -8.12 4.22 -2.54
C ASP A 115 -8.82 3.88 -3.86
N TYR A 116 -8.07 3.52 -4.90
CA TYR A 116 -8.59 3.38 -6.25
C TYR A 116 -8.44 1.96 -6.85
N THR A 117 -7.92 1.00 -6.06
CA THR A 117 -7.78 -0.37 -6.56
C THR A 117 -8.40 -1.39 -5.61
N SER A 118 -8.64 -2.61 -6.11
CA SER A 118 -9.14 -3.74 -5.32
C SER A 118 -8.04 -4.47 -4.52
N VAL A 119 -6.86 -3.88 -4.37
CA VAL A 119 -5.75 -4.47 -3.63
C VAL A 119 -6.08 -4.58 -2.15
N LYS A 120 -5.90 -5.77 -1.58
CA LYS A 120 -6.20 -6.02 -0.17
C LYS A 120 -5.19 -5.32 0.75
N ALA A 121 -5.66 -4.84 1.90
CA ALA A 121 -4.83 -4.17 2.92
C ALA A 121 -3.57 -4.98 3.29
N LYS A 122 -3.67 -6.32 3.37
CA LYS A 122 -2.51 -7.17 3.61
C LYS A 122 -1.44 -7.07 2.52
N THR A 123 -1.84 -6.98 1.26
CA THR A 123 -0.89 -6.81 0.13
C THR A 123 -0.20 -5.45 0.19
N ILE A 124 -0.91 -4.39 0.61
CA ILE A 124 -0.31 -3.06 0.85
C ILE A 124 0.73 -3.14 1.98
N GLN A 125 0.43 -3.87 3.07
CA GLN A 125 1.43 -4.11 4.13
C GLN A 125 2.67 -4.85 3.60
N GLU A 126 2.49 -5.81 2.71
CA GLU A 126 3.59 -6.52 2.06
C GLU A 126 4.42 -5.57 1.17
N TYR A 127 3.78 -4.66 0.43
CA TYR A 127 4.48 -3.62 -0.34
C TYR A 127 5.34 -2.72 0.55
N VAL A 128 4.79 -2.24 1.67
CA VAL A 128 5.54 -1.42 2.63
C VAL A 128 6.69 -2.22 3.25
N SER A 129 6.46 -3.48 3.60
CA SER A 129 7.52 -4.35 4.14
C SER A 129 8.66 -4.57 3.15
N GLU A 130 8.35 -4.81 1.86
CA GLU A 130 9.37 -4.99 0.83
C GLU A 130 10.08 -3.66 0.50
N TRP A 131 9.35 -2.53 0.49
CA TRP A 131 9.96 -1.22 0.34
C TRP A 131 10.97 -0.92 1.43
N ASN A 132 10.58 -1.07 2.69
CA ASN A 132 11.46 -0.82 3.85
C ASN A 132 12.69 -1.72 3.86
N ARG A 133 12.58 -2.94 3.34
CA ARG A 133 13.68 -3.91 3.30
C ARG A 133 14.65 -3.66 2.16
N PHE A 134 14.14 -3.26 0.99
CA PHE A 134 14.93 -3.20 -0.24
C PHE A 134 15.39 -1.81 -0.60
N PHE A 135 14.49 -0.83 -0.49
CA PHE A 135 14.66 0.48 -1.12
C PHE A 135 14.93 1.58 -0.11
N LYS A 136 14.23 1.57 1.03
CA LYS A 136 14.36 2.59 2.05
C LYS A 136 15.85 2.84 2.37
N ASP A 137 16.23 4.10 2.53
CA ASP A 137 17.56 4.57 2.86
C ASP A 137 18.63 4.30 1.77
N THR A 138 18.22 3.97 0.55
CA THR A 138 19.13 3.83 -0.60
C THR A 138 19.16 5.10 -1.45
N GLU A 139 20.25 5.31 -2.21
CA GLU A 139 20.33 6.44 -3.14
C GLU A 139 19.30 6.35 -4.28
N LEU A 140 18.84 5.14 -4.60
CA LEU A 140 17.83 4.93 -5.65
C LEU A 140 16.53 5.69 -5.36
N VAL A 141 16.08 5.76 -4.10
CA VAL A 141 14.80 6.40 -3.74
C VAL A 141 14.83 7.92 -3.89
N LYS A 142 16.02 8.53 -3.83
CA LYS A 142 16.24 9.97 -4.00
C LYS A 142 16.33 10.37 -5.47
N MET A 143 16.48 9.42 -6.38
CA MET A 143 16.56 9.69 -7.82
C MET A 143 15.20 10.10 -8.38
N LYS A 144 15.22 11.06 -9.30
CA LYS A 144 14.03 11.41 -10.08
C LYS A 144 13.62 10.23 -10.98
N ILE A 145 12.33 10.01 -11.09
CA ILE A 145 11.78 8.89 -11.86
C ILE A 145 12.29 8.89 -13.31
N GLY A 146 12.36 10.05 -13.97
CA GLY A 146 12.88 10.17 -15.34
C GLY A 146 14.37 9.86 -15.49
N GLU A 147 15.15 9.86 -14.42
CA GLU A 147 16.59 9.57 -14.42
C GLU A 147 16.89 8.07 -14.18
N ILE A 148 15.89 7.31 -13.69
CA ILE A 148 16.06 5.88 -13.39
C ILE A 148 16.07 5.08 -14.71
N LYS A 149 17.24 4.64 -15.11
CA LYS A 149 17.47 3.84 -16.34
C LYS A 149 17.63 2.36 -16.01
N PRO A 150 17.46 1.46 -16.99
CA PRO A 150 17.69 0.02 -16.78
C PRO A 150 19.06 -0.29 -16.18
N ILE A 151 20.12 0.42 -16.59
CA ILE A 151 21.47 0.21 -16.05
C ILE A 151 21.59 0.57 -14.57
N THR A 152 20.87 1.60 -14.11
CA THR A 152 20.79 1.96 -12.69
C THR A 152 20.19 0.82 -11.88
N LEU A 153 19.07 0.25 -12.37
CA LEU A 153 18.41 -0.88 -11.73
C LEU A 153 19.26 -2.15 -11.74
N ILE A 154 19.98 -2.41 -12.85
CA ILE A 154 20.90 -3.55 -12.93
C ILE A 154 21.99 -3.44 -11.86
N ARG A 155 22.59 -2.26 -11.68
CA ARG A 155 23.61 -2.03 -10.65
C ARG A 155 23.01 -2.22 -9.24
N PHE A 156 21.87 -1.63 -8.98
CA PHE A 156 21.18 -1.76 -7.70
C PHE A 156 20.84 -3.21 -7.35
N PHE A 157 20.23 -3.97 -8.25
CA PHE A 157 19.89 -5.37 -7.98
C PHE A 157 21.09 -6.30 -7.94
N ARG A 158 22.16 -5.98 -8.67
CA ARG A 158 23.43 -6.73 -8.59
C ARG A 158 24.07 -6.59 -7.21
N GLU A 159 24.13 -5.38 -6.67
CA GLU A 159 24.61 -5.11 -5.31
C GLU A 159 23.72 -5.81 -4.27
N ALA A 160 22.40 -5.67 -4.38
CA ALA A 160 21.45 -6.31 -3.49
C ALA A 160 21.57 -7.85 -3.48
N THR A 161 21.84 -8.49 -4.61
CA THR A 161 21.98 -9.95 -4.70
C THR A 161 23.36 -10.43 -4.26
N LYS A 162 24.44 -9.68 -4.55
CA LYS A 162 25.80 -10.04 -4.23
C LYS A 162 26.14 -9.75 -2.76
N ASP A 163 25.94 -8.52 -2.33
CA ASP A 163 26.42 -8.04 -1.04
C ASP A 163 25.41 -8.34 0.07
N ARG A 164 24.12 -8.15 -0.18
CA ARG A 164 23.03 -8.41 0.77
C ARG A 164 22.49 -9.84 0.71
N GLN A 165 22.96 -10.66 -0.22
CA GLN A 165 22.64 -12.08 -0.39
C GLN A 165 21.13 -12.38 -0.39
N PHE A 166 20.34 -11.65 -1.15
CA PHE A 166 18.92 -11.89 -1.26
C PHE A 166 18.58 -13.12 -2.11
N THR A 167 17.56 -13.84 -1.71
CA THR A 167 17.01 -14.96 -2.47
C THR A 167 16.24 -14.48 -3.70
N HIS A 168 16.07 -15.35 -4.71
CA HIS A 168 15.27 -15.07 -5.89
C HIS A 168 13.85 -14.57 -5.55
N LYS A 169 13.19 -15.22 -4.57
CA LYS A 169 11.83 -14.83 -4.13
C LYS A 169 11.78 -13.40 -3.62
N ARG A 170 12.77 -12.99 -2.82
CA ARG A 170 12.84 -11.64 -2.26
C ARG A 170 13.04 -10.59 -3.35
N VAL A 171 13.97 -10.83 -4.27
CA VAL A 171 14.21 -9.92 -5.40
C VAL A 171 12.98 -9.84 -6.31
N SER A 172 12.28 -10.96 -6.53
CA SER A 172 11.02 -10.98 -7.29
C SER A 172 9.92 -10.13 -6.63
N ASN A 173 9.81 -10.15 -5.30
CA ASN A 173 8.86 -9.30 -4.58
C ASN A 173 9.23 -7.80 -4.73
N ALA A 174 10.50 -7.45 -4.51
CA ALA A 174 11.00 -6.08 -4.69
C ALA A 174 10.78 -5.59 -6.13
N ARG A 175 11.09 -6.44 -7.12
CA ARG A 175 10.78 -6.17 -8.53
C ARG A 175 9.30 -5.85 -8.75
N SER A 176 8.40 -6.62 -8.11
CA SER A 176 6.95 -6.41 -8.26
C SER A 176 6.50 -5.04 -7.73
N VAL A 177 7.05 -4.61 -6.59
CA VAL A 177 6.79 -3.28 -6.03
C VAL A 177 7.31 -2.19 -6.98
N LEU A 178 8.57 -2.26 -7.39
CA LEU A 178 9.18 -1.27 -8.28
C LEU A 178 8.46 -1.21 -9.64
N ASN A 179 8.10 -2.36 -10.20
CA ASN A 179 7.34 -2.44 -11.44
C ASN A 179 5.96 -1.78 -11.29
N GLY A 180 5.30 -1.96 -10.15
CA GLY A 180 4.03 -1.29 -9.86
C GLY A 180 4.15 0.23 -9.81
N ILE A 181 5.21 0.75 -9.18
CA ILE A 181 5.49 2.20 -9.12
C ILE A 181 5.78 2.76 -10.50
N MET A 182 6.64 2.08 -11.30
CA MET A 182 6.99 2.54 -12.65
C MET A 182 5.81 2.45 -13.62
N SER A 183 4.91 1.47 -13.46
CA SER A 183 3.66 1.42 -14.22
C SER A 183 2.74 2.58 -13.87
N TYR A 184 2.64 2.93 -12.60
CA TYR A 184 1.91 4.10 -12.15
C TYR A 184 2.54 5.41 -12.69
N ALA A 185 3.88 5.48 -12.78
CA ALA A 185 4.56 6.61 -13.42
C ALA A 185 4.19 6.78 -14.91
N ILE A 186 3.90 5.68 -15.62
CA ILE A 186 3.39 5.74 -17.01
C ILE A 186 1.94 6.20 -17.03
N GLU A 187 1.07 5.67 -16.15
CA GLU A 187 -0.33 6.07 -16.04
C GLU A 187 -0.46 7.59 -15.74
N GLU A 188 0.48 8.14 -14.97
CA GLU A 188 0.57 9.57 -14.64
C GLU A 188 1.40 10.41 -15.65
N GLU A 189 1.76 9.84 -16.79
CA GLU A 189 2.51 10.50 -17.88
C GLU A 189 3.88 11.09 -17.46
N ILE A 190 4.49 10.59 -16.37
CA ILE A 190 5.81 11.02 -15.88
C ILE A 190 6.92 10.44 -16.76
N ILE A 191 6.77 9.18 -17.18
CA ILE A 191 7.67 8.48 -18.09
C ILE A 191 6.88 7.77 -19.17
N SER A 192 7.50 7.58 -20.33
CA SER A 192 6.86 6.88 -21.47
C SER A 192 7.16 5.37 -21.52
N HIS A 193 8.12 4.90 -20.72
CA HIS A 193 8.55 3.51 -20.72
C HIS A 193 8.98 3.06 -19.32
N ASN A 194 8.68 1.79 -18.99
CA ASN A 194 9.03 1.20 -17.70
C ASN A 194 10.44 0.58 -17.74
N PRO A 195 11.45 1.17 -17.07
CA PRO A 195 12.82 0.67 -17.13
C PRO A 195 13.01 -0.71 -16.46
N VAL A 196 12.07 -1.16 -15.62
CA VAL A 196 12.12 -2.48 -14.98
C VAL A 196 11.92 -3.60 -16.00
N SER A 197 11.16 -3.35 -17.08
CA SER A 197 10.90 -4.35 -18.12
C SER A 197 12.15 -4.73 -18.90
N ASP A 198 13.14 -3.83 -18.98
CA ASP A 198 14.37 -4.04 -19.71
C ASP A 198 15.47 -4.74 -18.89
N VAL A 199 15.20 -4.98 -17.59
CA VAL A 199 16.15 -5.66 -16.72
C VAL A 199 15.98 -7.17 -16.83
N ASN A 200 17.04 -7.86 -17.27
CA ASN A 200 17.07 -9.31 -17.25
C ASN A 200 17.42 -9.83 -15.85
N PHE A 201 16.43 -10.17 -15.06
CA PHE A 201 16.61 -10.67 -13.69
C PHE A 201 17.26 -12.06 -13.62
N LYS A 202 17.30 -12.83 -14.69
CA LYS A 202 17.96 -14.16 -14.71
C LYS A 202 19.48 -14.08 -14.66
N GLN A 203 20.07 -12.91 -14.93
CA GLN A 203 21.52 -12.71 -14.90
C GLN A 203 22.12 -12.56 -13.50
N PHE A 204 21.29 -12.39 -12.46
CA PHE A 204 21.79 -12.19 -11.11
C PHE A 204 22.05 -13.51 -10.39
N THR A 205 23.07 -13.52 -9.52
CA THR A 205 23.36 -14.64 -8.64
C THR A 205 22.57 -14.47 -7.35
N TYR A 206 21.70 -15.42 -7.05
CA TYR A 206 20.84 -15.39 -5.87
C TYR A 206 21.40 -16.29 -4.77
N LYS A 207 21.13 -15.91 -3.50
CA LYS A 207 21.36 -16.81 -2.39
C LYS A 207 20.53 -18.09 -2.61
N PRO A 208 21.16 -19.28 -2.56
CA PRO A 208 20.41 -20.52 -2.61
C PRO A 208 19.37 -20.57 -1.48
N VAL A 209 18.19 -21.06 -1.79
CA VAL A 209 17.23 -21.42 -0.76
C VAL A 209 17.64 -22.79 -0.26
N GLU A 210 18.14 -22.87 0.96
CA GLU A 210 18.29 -24.16 1.63
C GLU A 210 16.91 -24.80 1.68
N VAL A 211 16.81 -25.97 1.05
CA VAL A 211 15.61 -26.78 1.19
C VAL A 211 15.66 -27.32 2.61
N GLN A 212 15.04 -26.57 3.53
CA GLN A 212 14.87 -27.08 4.87
C GLN A 212 13.87 -28.23 4.78
N SER A 213 14.38 -29.45 4.88
CA SER A 213 13.56 -30.64 5.14
C SER A 213 12.66 -30.47 6.37
N ASP A 214 13.01 -29.49 7.22
CA ASP A 214 12.42 -29.24 8.53
C ASP A 214 11.16 -28.32 8.46
N ASN A 215 10.75 -27.87 7.27
CA ASN A 215 9.50 -27.10 7.10
C ASN A 215 8.23 -27.96 7.16
N VAL A 216 8.38 -29.27 7.24
CA VAL A 216 7.28 -30.24 7.36
C VAL A 216 7.58 -31.13 8.55
N PHE A 217 6.63 -31.25 9.48
CA PHE A 217 6.77 -32.18 10.59
C PHE A 217 6.93 -33.61 10.06
N SER A 218 7.94 -34.29 10.54
CA SER A 218 8.07 -35.74 10.34
C SER A 218 6.84 -36.45 10.95
N ARG A 219 6.61 -37.70 10.58
CA ARG A 219 5.54 -38.49 11.18
C ARG A 219 5.72 -38.60 12.71
N ASP A 220 6.94 -38.81 13.16
CA ASP A 220 7.26 -38.93 14.58
C ASP A 220 7.08 -37.60 15.33
N ASP A 221 7.49 -36.47 14.74
CA ASP A 221 7.30 -35.18 15.35
C ASP A 221 5.82 -34.79 15.41
N THR A 222 5.05 -35.14 14.37
CA THR A 222 3.58 -34.96 14.37
C THR A 222 2.95 -35.76 15.52
N HIS A 223 3.37 -37.05 15.74
CA HIS A 223 2.87 -37.86 16.84
C HIS A 223 3.24 -37.29 18.22
N LYS A 224 4.48 -36.85 18.39
CA LYS A 224 4.95 -36.21 19.65
C LYS A 224 4.15 -34.95 19.93
N LEU A 225 4.00 -34.06 18.93
CA LEU A 225 3.26 -32.83 19.05
C LEU A 225 1.79 -33.09 19.41
N LEU A 226 1.09 -33.95 18.68
CA LEU A 226 -0.31 -34.26 18.96
C LEU A 226 -0.51 -34.91 20.32
N ASN A 227 0.40 -35.79 20.76
CA ASN A 227 0.36 -36.41 22.10
C ASN A 227 0.52 -35.31 23.19
N TYR A 228 1.46 -34.40 23.03
CA TYR A 228 1.62 -33.27 23.93
C TYR A 228 0.36 -32.39 23.99
N LEU A 229 -0.18 -31.99 22.83
CA LEU A 229 -1.36 -31.13 22.74
C LEU A 229 -2.60 -31.80 23.35
N ARG A 230 -2.73 -33.13 23.29
CA ARG A 230 -3.87 -33.85 23.92
C ARG A 230 -3.91 -33.70 25.44
N CYS A 231 -2.79 -33.42 26.07
CA CYS A 231 -2.71 -33.15 27.52
C CYS A 231 -3.12 -31.74 27.90
N ILE A 232 -3.28 -30.83 26.91
CA ILE A 232 -3.59 -29.41 27.11
C ILE A 232 -5.02 -29.15 26.61
N ILE A 233 -5.95 -28.93 27.53
CA ILE A 233 -7.36 -28.69 27.17
C ILE A 233 -7.61 -27.19 27.23
N GLU A 234 -7.27 -26.53 26.15
CA GLU A 234 -7.48 -25.08 25.94
C GLU A 234 -7.81 -24.79 24.45
N PRO A 235 -8.45 -23.65 24.14
CA PRO A 235 -8.91 -23.35 22.77
C PRO A 235 -7.81 -23.40 21.70
N TYR A 236 -6.60 -22.89 21.99
CA TYR A 236 -5.49 -22.91 21.05
C TYR A 236 -4.98 -24.32 20.76
N SER A 237 -4.81 -25.14 21.78
CA SER A 237 -4.39 -26.53 21.62
C SER A 237 -5.40 -27.33 20.82
N LEU A 238 -6.69 -27.20 21.12
CA LEU A 238 -7.76 -27.89 20.39
C LEU A 238 -7.87 -27.41 18.94
N ALA A 239 -7.67 -26.11 18.67
CA ALA A 239 -7.65 -25.57 17.33
C ALA A 239 -6.48 -26.11 16.48
N ILE A 240 -5.29 -26.21 17.06
CA ILE A 240 -4.12 -26.80 16.39
C ILE A 240 -4.39 -28.26 16.06
N GLN A 241 -4.86 -29.05 17.04
CA GLN A 241 -5.21 -30.46 16.83
C GLN A 241 -6.23 -30.62 15.70
N LEU A 242 -7.33 -29.81 15.71
CA LEU A 242 -8.35 -29.87 14.67
C LEU A 242 -7.77 -29.56 13.29
N SER A 243 -6.88 -28.57 13.21
CA SER A 243 -6.19 -28.22 11.95
C SER A 243 -5.38 -29.37 11.37
N PHE A 244 -4.70 -30.16 12.21
CA PHE A 244 -3.95 -31.34 11.80
C PHE A 244 -4.89 -32.46 11.28
N TYR A 245 -6.01 -32.73 11.98
CA TYR A 245 -6.92 -33.80 11.58
C TYR A 245 -7.76 -33.48 10.35
N LEU A 246 -8.02 -32.19 10.10
CA LEU A 246 -8.86 -31.76 8.98
C LEU A 246 -8.08 -31.12 7.82
N PHE A 247 -6.76 -30.94 7.95
CA PHE A 247 -5.91 -30.27 6.95
C PHE A 247 -6.46 -28.91 6.51
N ILE A 248 -6.93 -28.12 7.46
CA ILE A 248 -7.53 -26.81 7.25
C ILE A 248 -6.55 -25.68 7.59
N ARG A 249 -6.76 -24.54 6.94
CA ARG A 249 -5.88 -23.38 7.16
C ARG A 249 -6.18 -22.72 8.49
N VAL A 250 -5.15 -22.14 9.13
CA VAL A 250 -5.30 -21.42 10.42
C VAL A 250 -6.42 -20.36 10.39
N GLY A 251 -6.54 -19.60 9.31
CA GLY A 251 -7.62 -18.62 9.17
C GLY A 251 -9.01 -19.24 9.08
N GLU A 252 -9.13 -20.41 8.47
CA GLU A 252 -10.37 -21.19 8.40
C GLU A 252 -10.73 -21.75 9.78
N THR A 253 -9.76 -22.36 10.48
CA THR A 253 -9.96 -22.90 11.84
C THR A 253 -10.54 -21.88 12.79
N LYS A 254 -9.99 -20.65 12.78
CA LYS A 254 -10.44 -19.54 13.63
C LYS A 254 -11.87 -19.07 13.33
N ALA A 255 -12.34 -19.28 12.10
CA ALA A 255 -13.62 -18.79 11.63
C ALA A 255 -14.73 -19.85 11.63
N ILE A 256 -14.46 -21.09 12.04
CA ILE A 256 -15.48 -22.14 12.15
C ILE A 256 -16.46 -21.75 13.25
N ARG A 257 -17.76 -21.75 12.91
CA ARG A 257 -18.85 -21.58 13.86
C ARG A 257 -19.51 -22.90 14.16
N TRP A 258 -20.23 -22.98 15.28
CA TRP A 258 -20.99 -24.17 15.63
C TRP A 258 -22.05 -24.52 14.58
N GLU A 259 -22.64 -23.53 13.89
CA GLU A 259 -23.60 -23.71 12.80
C GLU A 259 -23.02 -24.38 11.55
N ASP A 260 -21.68 -24.36 11.39
CA ASP A 260 -20.98 -24.98 10.26
C ASP A 260 -20.78 -26.49 10.42
N ILE A 261 -21.14 -27.05 11.58
CA ILE A 261 -20.88 -28.45 11.91
C ILE A 261 -22.17 -29.27 11.78
N ASP A 262 -22.16 -30.19 10.82
CA ASP A 262 -23.21 -31.17 10.65
C ASP A 262 -22.77 -32.50 11.30
N TYR A 263 -23.19 -32.70 12.54
CA TYR A 263 -22.86 -33.90 13.30
C TYR A 263 -23.50 -35.18 12.71
N ASN A 264 -24.68 -35.06 12.09
CA ASN A 264 -25.39 -36.19 11.56
C ASN A 264 -24.68 -36.77 10.32
N ASN A 265 -24.21 -35.89 9.44
CA ASN A 265 -23.48 -36.29 8.23
C ASN A 265 -21.98 -36.27 8.42
N ARG A 266 -21.48 -35.90 9.63
CA ARG A 266 -20.08 -35.82 9.98
C ARG A 266 -19.29 -34.89 9.05
N LEU A 267 -19.83 -33.68 8.79
CA LEU A 267 -19.23 -32.70 7.90
C LEU A 267 -19.02 -31.36 8.61
N VAL A 268 -17.97 -30.66 8.21
CA VAL A 268 -17.79 -29.23 8.51
C VAL A 268 -17.73 -28.42 7.22
N TYR A 269 -18.48 -27.33 7.18
CA TYR A 269 -18.54 -26.43 6.03
C TYR A 269 -17.52 -25.29 6.18
N LEU A 270 -16.53 -25.26 5.29
CA LEU A 270 -15.48 -24.25 5.29
C LEU A 270 -15.81 -23.18 4.26
N HIS A 271 -16.34 -22.06 4.70
CA HIS A 271 -16.76 -20.96 3.82
C HIS A 271 -16.39 -19.57 4.39
N ARG A 272 -15.71 -19.55 5.54
CA ARG A 272 -15.22 -18.33 6.19
C ARG A 272 -13.74 -18.45 6.52
N GLN A 273 -13.07 -17.30 6.64
CA GLN A 273 -11.72 -17.23 7.20
C GLN A 273 -11.57 -15.97 8.06
N ALA A 274 -10.82 -16.09 9.12
CA ALA A 274 -10.36 -14.96 9.91
C ALA A 274 -9.10 -14.39 9.26
N THR A 275 -9.11 -13.09 8.99
CA THR A 275 -7.97 -12.32 8.49
C THR A 275 -7.60 -11.26 9.49
N CYS A 276 -6.34 -10.90 9.52
CA CYS A 276 -5.87 -9.79 10.32
C CYS A 276 -5.47 -8.65 9.39
N GLU A 277 -6.12 -7.52 9.57
CA GLU A 277 -5.96 -6.37 8.69
C GLU A 277 -5.49 -5.15 9.48
N ARG A 278 -4.66 -4.35 8.83
CA ARG A 278 -4.28 -3.00 9.21
C ARG A 278 -4.55 -2.10 8.02
N THR A 279 -5.21 -1.00 8.24
CA THR A 279 -5.47 -0.02 7.17
C THR A 279 -4.32 0.97 7.11
N LEU A 280 -3.85 1.27 5.91
CA LEU A 280 -2.89 2.34 5.66
C LEU A 280 -3.59 3.69 5.86
N ASN A 281 -3.00 4.57 6.68
CA ASN A 281 -3.45 5.95 6.90
C ASN A 281 -2.84 6.89 5.84
N ASP A 282 -3.30 8.14 5.78
CA ASP A 282 -2.78 9.14 4.83
C ASP A 282 -1.31 9.53 5.09
N ASP A 283 -0.86 9.41 6.33
CA ASP A 283 0.54 9.61 6.75
C ASP A 283 1.44 8.38 6.51
N LEU A 284 0.97 7.38 5.78
CA LEU A 284 1.62 6.10 5.50
C LEU A 284 1.90 5.24 6.73
N THR A 285 1.32 5.56 7.88
CA THR A 285 1.31 4.67 9.04
C THR A 285 0.19 3.65 8.93
N PHE A 286 0.22 2.63 9.78
CA PHE A 286 -0.85 1.63 9.80
C PHE A 286 -1.70 1.76 11.07
N SER A 287 -3.00 1.60 10.90
CA SER A 287 -3.94 1.48 12.03
C SER A 287 -3.56 0.31 12.94
N SER A 288 -4.16 0.26 14.12
CA SER A 288 -4.10 -0.91 14.98
C SER A 288 -4.60 -2.16 14.26
N ARG A 289 -4.08 -3.30 14.66
CA ARG A 289 -4.44 -4.60 14.09
C ARG A 289 -5.87 -4.97 14.47
N LYS A 290 -6.68 -5.36 13.48
CA LYS A 290 -8.06 -5.83 13.70
C LYS A 290 -8.25 -7.20 13.07
N VAL A 291 -8.81 -8.15 13.83
CA VAL A 291 -9.24 -9.43 13.28
C VAL A 291 -10.62 -9.26 12.67
N LYS A 292 -10.78 -9.74 11.44
CA LYS A 292 -12.04 -9.69 10.69
C LYS A 292 -12.34 -11.06 10.10
N VAL A 293 -13.58 -11.52 10.27
CA VAL A 293 -14.06 -12.72 9.58
C VAL A 293 -14.69 -12.32 8.26
N VAL A 294 -14.27 -12.98 7.21
CA VAL A 294 -14.76 -12.74 5.84
C VAL A 294 -15.31 -14.02 5.24
N ASN A 295 -16.41 -13.90 4.52
CA ASN A 295 -17.01 -15.00 3.73
C ASN A 295 -16.27 -15.19 2.39
N GLN A 296 -14.97 -15.02 2.40
CA GLN A 296 -14.13 -15.04 1.23
C GLN A 296 -12.92 -15.90 1.49
N MET A 297 -12.72 -16.90 0.67
CA MET A 297 -11.58 -17.80 0.79
C MET A 297 -10.38 -17.26 -0.01
N LYS A 298 -9.18 -17.68 0.35
CA LYS A 298 -7.96 -17.27 -0.35
C LYS A 298 -8.06 -17.67 -1.83
N GLY A 299 -7.94 -16.67 -2.73
CA GLY A 299 -8.01 -16.87 -4.18
C GLY A 299 -9.37 -16.58 -4.79
N ASN A 300 -10.41 -16.32 -4.00
CA ASN A 300 -11.77 -15.99 -4.46
C ASN A 300 -12.33 -16.97 -5.52
N THR A 301 -11.96 -18.27 -5.40
CA THR A 301 -12.37 -19.33 -6.30
C THR A 301 -13.44 -20.20 -5.65
N SER A 302 -14.28 -20.84 -6.46
CA SER A 302 -15.28 -21.82 -5.99
C SER A 302 -14.64 -22.96 -5.17
N HIS A 303 -13.38 -23.30 -5.44
CA HIS A 303 -12.62 -24.30 -4.69
C HIS A 303 -12.24 -23.87 -3.26
N GLY A 304 -12.43 -22.60 -2.90
CA GLY A 304 -12.27 -22.11 -1.53
C GLY A 304 -13.37 -22.60 -0.59
N PHE A 305 -14.60 -22.76 -1.12
CA PHE A 305 -15.76 -23.26 -0.38
C PHE A 305 -15.79 -24.78 -0.48
N ARG A 306 -15.57 -25.47 0.64
CA ARG A 306 -15.51 -26.92 0.66
C ARG A 306 -16.11 -27.51 1.93
N LYS A 307 -16.49 -28.77 1.82
CA LYS A 307 -16.86 -29.60 2.96
C LYS A 307 -15.66 -30.47 3.34
N GLN A 308 -15.48 -30.68 4.64
CA GLN A 308 -14.46 -31.59 5.16
C GLN A 308 -15.14 -32.63 6.05
N PHE A 309 -14.75 -33.90 5.90
CA PHE A 309 -15.26 -34.99 6.73
C PHE A 309 -14.69 -34.92 8.14
N LEU A 310 -15.53 -35.10 9.15
CA LEU A 310 -15.14 -35.11 10.56
C LEU A 310 -14.75 -36.55 10.98
N THR A 311 -13.47 -36.75 11.20
CA THR A 311 -12.94 -38.00 11.77
C THR A 311 -13.38 -38.16 13.23
N ASP A 312 -13.27 -39.37 13.78
CA ASP A 312 -13.59 -39.61 15.21
C ASP A 312 -12.75 -38.73 16.14
N GLU A 313 -11.49 -38.50 15.78
CA GLU A 313 -10.62 -37.63 16.56
C GLU A 313 -11.07 -36.14 16.47
N ALA A 314 -11.49 -35.68 15.28
CA ALA A 314 -12.05 -34.35 15.12
C ALA A 314 -13.32 -34.15 15.95
N LEU A 315 -14.21 -35.15 16.00
CA LEU A 315 -15.42 -35.10 16.82
C LEU A 315 -15.08 -35.02 18.31
N LYS A 316 -14.12 -35.80 18.82
CA LYS A 316 -13.67 -35.71 20.21
C LYS A 316 -13.13 -34.31 20.56
N ILE A 317 -12.39 -33.68 19.64
CA ILE A 317 -11.88 -32.30 19.81
C ILE A 317 -13.04 -31.32 19.86
N LEU A 318 -14.01 -31.43 18.96
CA LEU A 318 -15.18 -30.57 18.93
C LEU A 318 -16.03 -30.70 20.19
N HIS A 319 -16.18 -31.90 20.77
CA HIS A 319 -16.84 -32.09 22.05
C HIS A 319 -16.13 -31.36 23.18
N LYS A 320 -14.80 -31.51 23.30
CA LYS A 320 -14.01 -30.78 24.29
C LYS A 320 -14.11 -29.26 24.09
N ALA A 321 -14.08 -28.80 22.84
CA ALA A 321 -14.24 -27.37 22.54
C ALA A 321 -15.65 -26.87 22.95
N LYS A 322 -16.69 -27.69 22.80
CA LYS A 322 -18.06 -27.36 23.22
C LYS A 322 -18.20 -27.26 24.74
N GLU A 323 -17.50 -28.11 25.48
CA GLU A 323 -17.44 -28.04 26.96
C GLU A 323 -16.78 -26.75 27.43
N LEU A 324 -15.69 -26.29 26.74
CA LEU A 324 -15.01 -25.05 27.05
C LEU A 324 -15.79 -23.78 26.64
N ASN A 325 -16.56 -23.87 25.55
CA ASN A 325 -17.27 -22.73 24.96
C ASN A 325 -18.69 -23.11 24.53
N PRO A 326 -19.60 -23.40 25.51
CA PRO A 326 -20.94 -23.89 25.24
C PRO A 326 -21.84 -22.87 24.51
N ASN A 327 -21.62 -21.57 24.77
CA ASN A 327 -22.45 -20.48 24.28
C ASN A 327 -21.76 -19.59 23.23
N GLY A 328 -20.54 -19.89 22.84
CA GLY A 328 -19.80 -19.11 21.86
C GLY A 328 -20.37 -19.24 20.45
N ILE A 329 -20.11 -18.26 19.63
CA ILE A 329 -20.45 -18.27 18.20
C ILE A 329 -19.45 -19.13 17.42
N TYR A 330 -18.15 -18.90 17.65
CA TYR A 330 -17.09 -19.69 17.03
C TYR A 330 -16.72 -20.89 17.90
N VAL A 331 -16.18 -21.92 17.27
CA VAL A 331 -15.75 -23.13 17.99
C VAL A 331 -14.62 -22.82 18.97
N PHE A 332 -13.73 -21.91 18.59
CA PHE A 332 -12.57 -21.52 19.39
C PHE A 332 -12.60 -20.02 19.68
N GLU A 333 -13.01 -19.69 20.89
CA GLU A 333 -13.10 -18.31 21.40
C GLU A 333 -12.34 -18.20 22.74
N PRO A 334 -11.01 -18.07 22.74
CA PRO A 334 -10.27 -17.83 23.96
C PRO A 334 -10.73 -16.48 24.56
N ASN A 335 -11.07 -16.52 25.87
CA ASN A 335 -11.57 -15.35 26.60
C ASN A 335 -12.86 -14.68 26.00
N GLY A 336 -13.66 -15.43 25.26
CA GLY A 336 -14.89 -14.91 24.63
C GLY A 336 -14.66 -14.08 23.37
N GLU A 337 -13.45 -14.07 22.83
CA GLU A 337 -13.09 -13.36 21.63
C GLU A 337 -12.60 -14.32 20.54
N ILE A 338 -12.71 -13.87 19.29
CA ILE A 338 -12.16 -14.67 18.18
C ILE A 338 -10.65 -14.87 18.34
N MET A 339 -10.21 -16.10 18.14
CA MET A 339 -8.80 -16.49 18.26
C MET A 339 -7.87 -15.60 17.40
N THR A 340 -6.79 -15.09 18.00
CA THR A 340 -5.70 -14.37 17.29
C THR A 340 -4.48 -15.25 17.08
N THR A 341 -3.51 -14.86 16.26
CA THR A 341 -2.25 -15.59 16.04
C THR A 341 -1.08 -15.06 16.87
N ASP A 342 -1.31 -14.04 17.68
CA ASP A 342 -0.26 -13.28 18.36
C ASP A 342 -0.29 -13.43 19.87
N SER A 343 -0.73 -14.55 20.34
CA SER A 343 -0.71 -14.93 21.76
C SER A 343 0.36 -15.97 22.04
#